data_a0e56893a6f7ae07883f53ac4c428593
#
_entry.id   a0e56893a6f7ae07883f53ac4c428593
#
_cell.length_a   1.000
_cell.length_b   1.000
_cell.length_c   1.000
_cell.angle_alpha   90.00
_cell.angle_beta   90.00
_cell.angle_gamma   90.00
#
_symmetry.space_group_name_H-M   'P 1'
#
loop_
_entity.id
_entity.type
_entity.pdbx_description
1 polymer ?
#
loop_
_entity_poly.entity_id
_entity_poly.type
_entity_poly.pdbx_seq_one_letter_code
_entity_poly.pdbx_strand_id
1 'polypeptide(L)'
;MRVAVLRLGHRPERDKRITTHVGLVSRAFGAEEMLLVGRDPSVVESLADVVERWGGDFRLRTDVSWKGEVIRWKETGGKVVHLTMYGSRMQNVIDEIRMHGNILVVVGAERCRQRCTIWPTGTWQSAASPTPR
;
A
#
# COMPACT_ATOMS: atom_id res chain seq x y z
N MET A 1 12.18 11.24 2.13
CA MET A 1 11.61 9.87 2.08
C MET A 1 10.33 9.88 1.25
N ARG A 2 10.26 8.98 0.31
CA ARG A 2 9.03 8.83 -0.49
C ARG A 2 8.30 7.57 -0.02
N VAL A 3 7.02 7.71 0.28
CA VAL A 3 6.18 6.59 0.68
C VAL A 3 4.94 6.59 -0.20
N ALA A 4 4.66 5.45 -0.79
CA ALA A 4 3.44 5.24 -1.55
C ALA A 4 2.76 3.99 -1.01
N VAL A 5 1.46 3.89 -1.22
CA VAL A 5 0.68 2.75 -0.75
C VAL A 5 0.00 2.09 -1.94
N LEU A 6 0.18 0.79 -2.06
CA LEU A 6 -0.46 0.00 -3.12
C LEU A 6 -1.56 -0.86 -2.50
N ARG A 7 -2.79 -0.61 -2.91
CA ARG A 7 -3.95 -1.35 -2.41
C ARG A 7 -4.32 -2.46 -3.38
N LEU A 8 -4.25 -3.68 -2.92
CA LEU A 8 -4.61 -4.87 -3.67
C LEU A 8 -5.96 -5.43 -3.22
N GLY A 9 -6.61 -6.14 -4.11
CA GLY A 9 -7.78 -6.91 -3.75
C GLY A 9 -9.02 -6.10 -3.42
N HIS A 10 -9.08 -4.87 -3.87
CA HIS A 10 -10.24 -4.01 -3.64
C HIS A 10 -11.48 -4.55 -4.36
N ARG A 11 -12.56 -4.66 -3.61
CA ARG A 11 -13.87 -5.05 -4.16
C ARG A 11 -14.82 -3.86 -4.04
N PRO A 12 -15.25 -3.27 -5.17
CA PRO A 12 -16.01 -2.00 -5.13
C PRO A 12 -17.26 -2.04 -4.25
N GLU A 13 -17.96 -3.15 -4.23
CA GLU A 13 -19.19 -3.26 -3.48
C GLU A 13 -18.98 -3.41 -1.98
N ARG A 14 -17.80 -3.84 -1.58
CA ARG A 14 -17.54 -4.29 -0.23
C ARG A 14 -16.47 -3.49 0.50
N ASP A 15 -15.45 -3.08 -0.24
CA ASP A 15 -14.25 -2.53 0.36
C ASP A 15 -14.11 -1.02 0.20
N LYS A 16 -15.15 -0.35 -0.28
CA LYS A 16 -15.11 1.10 -0.51
C LYS A 16 -14.64 1.86 0.72
N ARG A 17 -15.24 1.57 1.86
CA ARG A 17 -14.91 2.27 3.10
C ARG A 17 -13.48 1.98 3.54
N ILE A 18 -13.09 0.72 3.49
CA ILE A 18 -11.75 0.32 3.91
C ILE A 18 -10.70 0.97 3.01
N THR A 19 -10.91 0.93 1.72
CA THR A 19 -9.95 1.51 0.77
C THR A 19 -9.88 3.03 0.91
N THR A 20 -11.02 3.69 1.12
CA THR A 20 -11.01 5.12 1.38
C THR A 20 -10.24 5.44 2.65
N HIS A 21 -10.41 4.64 3.70
CA HIS A 21 -9.65 4.82 4.93
C HIS A 21 -8.15 4.64 4.73
N VAL A 22 -7.76 3.64 3.94
CA VAL A 22 -6.34 3.45 3.61
C VAL A 22 -5.78 4.72 2.96
N GLY A 23 -6.53 5.30 2.03
CA GLY A 23 -6.11 6.53 1.38
C GLY A 23 -6.00 7.70 2.35
N LEU A 24 -6.99 7.87 3.20
CA LEU A 24 -7.00 8.97 4.17
C LEU A 24 -5.87 8.85 5.18
N VAL A 25 -5.64 7.66 5.70
CA VAL A 25 -4.54 7.42 6.64
C VAL A 25 -3.20 7.65 5.95
N SER A 26 -3.05 7.15 4.74
CA SER A 26 -1.82 7.34 3.98
C SER A 26 -1.51 8.82 3.80
N ARG A 27 -2.51 9.60 3.41
CA ARG A 27 -2.34 11.04 3.27
C ARG A 27 -1.98 11.70 4.60
N ALA A 28 -2.67 11.33 5.67
CA ALA A 28 -2.46 11.95 6.97
C ALA A 28 -1.06 11.70 7.50
N PHE A 29 -0.46 10.57 7.18
CA PHE A 29 0.87 10.23 7.67
C PHE A 29 1.99 10.50 6.66
N GLY A 30 1.69 11.22 5.60
CA GLY A 30 2.73 11.75 4.73
C GLY A 30 3.07 10.92 3.50
N ALA A 31 2.28 9.93 3.16
CA ALA A 31 2.46 9.24 1.89
C ALA A 31 2.14 10.20 0.73
N GLU A 32 2.86 10.07 -0.37
CA GLU A 32 2.65 10.96 -1.49
C GLU A 32 1.54 10.49 -2.43
N GLU A 33 1.27 9.18 -2.46
CA GLU A 33 0.23 8.66 -3.34
C GLU A 33 -0.27 7.31 -2.88
N MET A 34 -1.46 6.97 -3.36
CA MET A 34 -2.02 5.63 -3.26
C MET A 34 -2.27 5.11 -4.66
N LEU A 35 -1.93 3.85 -4.85
CA LEU A 35 -2.14 3.13 -6.11
C LEU A 35 -3.21 2.08 -5.86
N LEU A 36 -4.26 2.10 -6.66
CA LEU A 36 -5.35 1.16 -6.52
C LEU A 36 -5.35 0.18 -7.69
N VAL A 37 -5.25 -1.09 -7.38
CA VAL A 37 -5.44 -2.14 -8.38
C VAL A 37 -6.93 -2.33 -8.55
N GLY A 38 -7.43 -1.89 -9.69
CA GLY A 38 -8.86 -1.88 -9.95
C GLY A 38 -9.38 -0.46 -10.08
N ARG A 39 -10.68 -0.35 -10.20
CA ARG A 39 -11.33 0.93 -10.43
C ARG A 39 -12.54 1.06 -9.52
N ASP A 40 -12.62 2.17 -8.83
CA ASP A 40 -13.78 2.50 -8.03
C ASP A 40 -13.96 4.01 -8.00
N PRO A 41 -14.83 4.55 -8.85
CA PRO A 41 -15.03 5.99 -8.93
C PRO A 41 -15.44 6.63 -7.61
N SER A 42 -16.15 5.91 -6.75
CA SER A 42 -16.58 6.49 -5.48
C SER A 42 -15.42 6.69 -4.52
N VAL A 43 -14.41 5.82 -4.56
CA VAL A 43 -13.20 6.02 -3.77
C VAL A 43 -12.41 7.21 -4.30
N VAL A 44 -12.28 7.30 -5.63
CA VAL A 44 -11.58 8.42 -6.28
C VAL A 44 -12.24 9.75 -5.88
N GLU A 45 -13.55 9.80 -5.96
CA GLU A 45 -14.30 11.02 -5.64
C GLU A 45 -14.11 11.41 -4.18
N SER A 46 -14.22 10.44 -3.27
CA SER A 46 -14.06 10.70 -1.85
C SER A 46 -12.69 11.26 -1.50
N LEU A 47 -11.64 10.66 -2.07
CA LEU A 47 -10.28 11.10 -1.79
C LEU A 47 -9.95 12.43 -2.46
N ALA A 48 -10.44 12.64 -3.67
CA ALA A 48 -10.26 13.91 -4.36
C ALA A 48 -10.91 15.06 -3.59
N ASP A 49 -12.08 14.81 -3.03
CA ASP A 49 -12.80 15.81 -2.23
C ASP A 49 -11.99 16.22 -0.99
N VAL A 50 -11.36 15.25 -0.34
CA VAL A 50 -10.52 15.54 0.83
C VAL A 50 -9.30 16.37 0.44
N VAL A 51 -8.64 16.00 -0.65
CA VAL A 51 -7.46 16.75 -1.11
C VAL A 51 -7.85 18.17 -1.49
N GLU A 52 -8.99 18.35 -2.13
CA GLU A 52 -9.49 19.66 -2.50
C GLU A 52 -9.76 20.52 -1.27
N ARG A 53 -10.39 19.96 -0.24
CA ARG A 53 -10.74 20.71 0.96
C ARG A 53 -9.55 21.03 1.85
N TRP A 54 -8.66 20.08 1.99
CA TRP A 54 -7.57 20.17 2.98
C TRP A 54 -6.21 20.43 2.35
N GLY A 55 -6.13 20.39 1.03
CA GLY A 55 -4.91 20.66 0.30
C GLY A 55 -3.92 19.53 0.31
N GLY A 56 -2.72 19.79 -0.20
CA GLY A 56 -1.65 18.82 -0.28
C GLY A 56 -1.49 18.24 -1.67
N ASP A 57 -0.45 17.43 -1.81
CA ASP A 57 -0.08 16.87 -3.11
C ASP A 57 -0.37 15.37 -3.20
N PHE A 58 -1.21 14.87 -2.31
CA PHE A 58 -1.54 13.45 -2.32
C PHE A 58 -2.27 13.08 -3.61
N ARG A 59 -1.80 12.03 -4.26
CA ARG A 59 -2.36 11.57 -5.54
C ARG A 59 -2.96 10.19 -5.40
N LEU A 60 -3.98 9.94 -6.18
CA LEU A 60 -4.58 8.61 -6.29
C LEU A 60 -4.49 8.17 -7.75
N ARG A 61 -3.84 7.04 -7.98
CA ARG A 61 -3.83 6.41 -9.30
C ARG A 61 -4.59 5.10 -9.23
N THR A 62 -5.42 4.86 -10.23
CA THR A 62 -6.26 3.67 -10.26
C THR A 62 -5.94 2.81 -11.47
N ASP A 63 -6.46 1.62 -11.46
CA ASP A 63 -6.35 0.68 -12.57
C ASP A 63 -4.90 0.37 -12.92
N VAL A 64 -4.05 0.25 -11.89
CA VAL A 64 -2.63 -0.03 -12.07
C VAL A 64 -2.38 -1.53 -12.00
N SER A 65 -1.27 -1.95 -12.62
CA SER A 65 -0.80 -3.32 -12.52
C SER A 65 0.13 -3.41 -11.31
N TRP A 66 -0.23 -4.23 -10.32
CA TRP A 66 0.58 -4.32 -9.12
C TRP A 66 2.00 -4.85 -9.42
N LYS A 67 2.11 -5.80 -10.34
CA LYS A 67 3.43 -6.33 -10.72
C LYS A 67 4.30 -5.25 -11.36
N GLY A 68 3.72 -4.50 -12.27
CA GLY A 68 4.44 -3.41 -12.94
C GLY A 68 4.90 -2.34 -11.97
N GLU A 69 4.02 -1.97 -11.02
CA GLU A 69 4.36 -0.94 -10.04
C GLU A 69 5.46 -1.42 -9.09
N VAL A 70 5.40 -2.67 -8.66
CA VAL A 70 6.42 -3.23 -7.79
C VAL A 70 7.78 -3.26 -8.50
N ILE A 71 7.80 -3.75 -9.73
CA ILE A 71 9.04 -3.82 -10.50
C ILE A 71 9.61 -2.42 -10.69
N ARG A 72 8.78 -1.47 -11.10
CA ARG A 72 9.22 -0.10 -11.33
C ARG A 72 9.77 0.52 -10.05
N TRP A 73 9.11 0.29 -8.93
CA TRP A 73 9.56 0.83 -7.65
C TRP A 73 10.93 0.27 -7.26
N LYS A 74 11.12 -1.03 -7.46
CA LYS A 74 12.40 -1.67 -7.16
C LYS A 74 13.51 -1.18 -8.07
N GLU A 75 13.19 -0.95 -9.34
CA GLU A 75 14.19 -0.45 -10.30
C GLU A 75 14.71 0.94 -9.94
N THR A 76 13.91 1.72 -9.24
CA THR A 76 14.34 3.04 -8.78
C THR A 76 15.07 2.99 -7.45
N GLY A 77 15.38 1.82 -6.95
CA GLY A 77 16.11 1.67 -5.69
C GLY A 77 15.21 1.63 -4.45
N GLY A 78 13.91 1.62 -4.64
CA GLY A 78 12.98 1.56 -3.52
C GLY A 78 12.81 0.16 -2.95
N LYS A 79 12.23 0.10 -1.78
CA LYS A 79 11.90 -1.16 -1.11
C LYS A 79 10.39 -1.34 -1.06
N VAL A 80 9.97 -2.59 -1.05
CA VAL A 80 8.57 -2.95 -1.01
C VAL A 80 8.28 -3.66 0.31
N VAL A 81 7.34 -3.13 1.06
CA VAL A 81 6.94 -3.69 2.35
C VAL A 81 5.50 -4.18 2.20
N HIS A 82 5.29 -5.44 2.40
CA HIS A 82 3.96 -6.03 2.30
C HIS A 82 3.40 -6.27 3.70
N LEU A 83 2.30 -5.64 4.01
CA LEU A 83 1.61 -5.84 5.29
C LEU A 83 0.82 -7.13 5.22
N THR A 84 1.25 -8.12 5.98
CA THR A 84 0.68 -9.45 5.95
C THR A 84 0.66 -10.03 7.35
N MET A 85 -0.22 -10.99 7.56
CA MET A 85 -0.29 -11.70 8.83
C MET A 85 0.85 -12.68 9.03
N TYR A 86 1.63 -12.93 8.00
CA TYR A 86 2.66 -13.98 8.02
C TYR A 86 4.08 -13.45 8.01
N GLY A 87 4.24 -12.15 8.11
CA GLY A 87 5.56 -11.56 8.07
C GLY A 87 6.18 -11.40 9.45
N SER A 88 7.28 -10.68 9.48
CA SER A 88 7.93 -10.31 10.73
C SER A 88 7.15 -9.21 11.43
N ARG A 89 7.32 -9.13 12.74
CA ARG A 89 6.68 -8.05 13.48
C ARG A 89 7.26 -6.72 13.07
N MET A 90 6.41 -5.72 13.01
CA MET A 90 6.82 -4.37 12.62
C MET A 90 7.96 -3.87 13.48
N GLN A 91 7.93 -4.12 14.79
CA GLN A 91 8.97 -3.67 15.71
C GLN A 91 10.36 -4.18 15.33
N ASN A 92 10.42 -5.36 14.70
CA ASN A 92 11.70 -5.95 14.35
C ASN A 92 12.27 -5.43 13.04
N VAL A 93 11.46 -4.80 12.21
CA VAL A 93 11.89 -4.35 10.88
C VAL A 93 11.77 -2.85 10.65
N ILE A 94 11.15 -2.14 11.58
CA ILE A 94 10.86 -0.72 11.37
C ILE A 94 12.12 0.12 11.18
N ASP A 95 13.18 -0.21 11.91
CA ASP A 95 14.42 0.55 11.78
C ASP A 95 15.05 0.36 10.41
N GLU A 96 15.04 -0.87 9.89
CA GLU A 96 15.51 -1.12 8.55
C GLU A 96 14.69 -0.38 7.52
N ILE A 97 13.36 -0.37 7.68
CA ILE A 97 12.46 0.33 6.77
C ILE A 97 12.81 1.81 6.75
N ARG A 98 13.03 2.40 7.91
CA ARG A 98 13.36 3.83 8.01
C ARG A 98 14.69 4.18 7.36
N MET A 99 15.60 3.24 7.24
CA MET A 99 16.88 3.49 6.60
C MET A 99 16.78 3.65 5.11
N HIS A 100 15.70 3.19 4.50
CA HIS A 100 15.51 3.33 3.06
C HIS A 100 14.70 4.57 2.75
N GLY A 101 15.07 5.25 1.68
CA GLY A 101 14.44 6.52 1.33
C GLY A 101 13.10 6.37 0.61
N ASN A 102 12.89 5.26 -0.06
CA ASN A 102 11.70 5.07 -0.88
C ASN A 102 11.01 3.76 -0.54
N ILE A 103 9.80 3.84 -0.03
CA ILE A 103 9.06 2.67 0.44
C ILE A 103 7.71 2.58 -0.27
N LEU A 104 7.43 1.42 -0.81
CA LEU A 104 6.10 1.09 -1.32
C LEU A 104 5.46 0.12 -0.32
N VAL A 105 4.40 0.56 0.32
CA VAL A 105 3.67 -0.27 1.28
C VAL A 105 2.52 -0.95 0.55
N VAL A 106 2.49 -2.26 0.59
CA VAL A 106 1.44 -3.04 -0.07
C VAL A 106 0.43 -3.49 0.96
N VAL A 107 -0.82 -3.11 0.76
CA VAL A 107 -1.94 -3.48 1.63
C VAL A 107 -2.88 -4.33 0.80
N GLY A 108 -3.02 -5.58 1.18
CA GLY A 108 -3.86 -6.52 0.45
C GLY A 108 -5.17 -6.79 1.14
N ALA A 109 -6.05 -7.46 0.41
CA ALA A 109 -7.25 -8.01 0.97
C ALA A 109 -7.00 -9.45 1.38
N GLU A 110 -7.97 -10.00 2.06
CA GLU A 110 -7.88 -11.36 2.58
C GLU A 110 -7.49 -12.39 1.52
N ARG A 111 -8.00 -12.24 0.32
CA ARG A 111 -7.76 -13.20 -0.76
C ARG A 111 -6.41 -13.02 -1.45
N CYS A 112 -5.71 -11.97 -1.13
CA CYS A 112 -4.44 -11.70 -1.78
C CYS A 112 -3.27 -12.42 -1.14
N ARG A 113 -3.48 -13.11 -0.04
CA ARG A 113 -2.38 -13.67 0.74
C ARG A 113 -1.45 -14.56 -0.08
N GLN A 114 -2.01 -15.48 -0.84
CA GLN A 114 -1.21 -16.43 -1.59
C GLN A 114 -0.43 -15.78 -2.71
N ARG A 115 -1.03 -14.81 -3.37
CA ARG A 115 -0.38 -14.12 -4.47
C ARG A 115 0.63 -13.09 -4.02
N CYS A 116 0.34 -12.47 -2.89
CA CYS A 116 1.16 -11.36 -2.42
C CYS A 116 2.37 -11.80 -1.62
N THR A 117 2.44 -13.06 -1.23
CA THR A 117 3.57 -13.56 -0.45
C THR A 117 4.74 -14.01 -1.31
N ILE A 118 4.58 -14.08 -2.61
CA ILE A 118 5.65 -14.50 -3.50
C ILE A 118 6.40 -13.27 -3.97
N TRP A 119 7.22 -12.74 -3.10
CA TRP A 119 7.98 -11.53 -3.40
C TRP A 119 9.44 -11.86 -3.57
N PRO A 120 10.09 -11.24 -4.53
CA PRO A 120 11.50 -11.46 -4.72
C PRO A 120 12.32 -11.00 -3.51
N THR A 121 13.56 -11.38 -3.52
CA THR A 121 14.52 -10.96 -2.51
C THR A 121 14.53 -9.44 -2.39
N GLY A 122 14.65 -8.94 -1.18
CA GLY A 122 14.62 -7.51 -0.95
C GLY A 122 13.27 -6.96 -0.61
N THR A 123 12.27 -7.81 -0.56
CA THR A 123 10.95 -7.42 -0.11
C THR A 123 10.81 -7.76 1.35
N TRP A 124 10.30 -6.83 2.11
CA TRP A 124 10.03 -7.05 3.52
C TRP A 124 8.57 -7.35 3.72
N GLN A 125 8.33 -8.27 4.62
CA GLN A 125 6.99 -8.63 5.01
C GLN A 125 6.85 -8.31 6.48
N SER A 126 5.96 -7.42 6.79
CA SER A 126 5.71 -7.08 8.17
C SER A 126 4.23 -7.11 8.40
N ALA A 127 3.86 -7.46 9.59
CA ALA A 127 2.48 -7.52 9.96
C ALA A 127 2.35 -7.79 11.42
N ALA A 128 1.15 -8.14 11.81
CA ALA A 128 0.91 -8.74 13.08
C ALA A 128 1.70 -10.04 13.19
N SER A 129 1.78 -10.55 14.37
CA SER A 129 2.49 -11.81 14.61
C SER A 129 1.99 -12.88 13.66
N PRO A 130 2.87 -13.74 13.21
CA PRO A 130 2.46 -14.87 12.40
C PRO A 130 1.41 -15.67 13.14
N THR A 131 0.40 -16.06 12.44
CA THR A 131 -0.66 -16.86 13.02
C THR A 131 -0.40 -18.30 12.68
N PRO A 132 -0.22 -19.12 13.69
CA PRO A 132 -0.11 -20.54 13.38
C PRO A 132 -1.42 -20.99 12.78
N ARG A 133 -1.28 -21.94 11.94
CA ARG A 133 -2.45 -22.29 11.31
C ARG A 133 -2.73 -23.60 11.39
#